data_08762d2cd029e6153d36d4aa3c46c1d1
#
_entry.id   08762d2cd029e6153d36d4aa3c46c1d1
#
_cell.length_a   1.000
_cell.length_b   1.000
_cell.length_c   1.000
_cell.angle_alpha   90.00
_cell.angle_beta   90.00
_cell.angle_gamma   90.00
#
_symmetry.space_group_name_H-M   'P 1'
#
loop_
_entity.id
_entity.type
_entity.pdbx_description
1 polymer ?
#
loop_
_entity_poly.entity_id
_entity_poly.type
_entity_poly.pdbx_seq_one_letter_code
_entity_poly.pdbx_strand_id
1 'polypeptide(L)'
;MNKELNEKLVEYIAKKIFPLYDRNEFAHGINHIKTVIRRSLELADGYDVDFNIVYTVAAYHDLGHFIDRKRHEIISAEMFMKDENIKRWFADEQRMVIKEAIEDHRASCNHVPRTIYGKIVSTADRTIVDMDNTIKRSYTYGKKNYIGLSEEEQFERVYEHLVEKYGENGYAKVYLEDKEFDEAVSKLRQALENREEFIERVKRVVNEL
;
A
#
# COMPACT_ATOMS: atom_id res chain seq x y z
N MET A 1 14.19 3.15 20.88
CA MET A 1 13.64 1.80 20.62
C MET A 1 14.59 0.97 19.75
N ASN A 2 14.29 -0.34 19.54
CA ASN A 2 15.18 -1.24 18.79
C ASN A 2 15.13 -0.94 17.28
N LYS A 3 16.28 -0.55 16.71
CA LYS A 3 16.43 -0.30 15.27
C LYS A 3 17.09 -1.48 14.50
N GLU A 4 17.33 -2.59 15.17
CA GLU A 4 17.84 -3.80 14.54
C GLU A 4 16.71 -4.82 14.34
N LEU A 5 16.67 -5.42 13.17
CA LEU A 5 15.70 -6.48 12.88
C LEU A 5 16.14 -7.80 13.53
N ASN A 6 15.21 -8.47 14.18
CA ASN A 6 15.43 -9.80 14.72
C ASN A 6 15.50 -10.83 13.58
N GLU A 7 16.64 -11.44 13.37
CA GLU A 7 16.90 -12.38 12.28
C GLU A 7 15.91 -13.55 12.26
N LYS A 8 15.53 -14.10 13.43
CA LYS A 8 14.58 -15.22 13.52
C LYS A 8 13.15 -14.80 13.13
N LEU A 9 12.76 -13.55 13.44
CA LEU A 9 11.49 -12.98 13.00
C LEU A 9 11.47 -12.80 11.49
N VAL A 10 12.54 -12.24 10.93
CA VAL A 10 12.69 -12.05 9.48
C VAL A 10 12.64 -13.40 8.75
N GLU A 11 13.38 -14.39 9.25
CA GLU A 11 13.37 -15.75 8.69
C GLU A 11 11.99 -16.40 8.76
N TYR A 12 11.28 -16.25 9.88
CA TYR A 12 9.93 -16.76 10.06
C TYR A 12 8.96 -16.13 9.03
N ILE A 13 8.96 -14.81 8.93
CA ILE A 13 8.10 -14.08 7.98
C ILE A 13 8.43 -14.48 6.54
N ALA A 14 9.70 -14.56 6.19
CA ALA A 14 10.13 -14.96 4.85
C ALA A 14 9.66 -16.39 4.49
N LYS A 15 9.70 -17.32 5.44
CA LYS A 15 9.34 -18.73 5.21
C LYS A 15 7.84 -19.03 5.32
N LYS A 16 7.10 -18.28 6.14
CA LYS A 16 5.72 -18.63 6.48
C LYS A 16 4.68 -17.62 5.99
N ILE A 17 5.04 -16.34 5.88
CA ILE A 17 4.11 -15.28 5.52
C ILE A 17 4.24 -14.90 4.05
N PHE A 18 5.46 -14.66 3.55
CA PHE A 18 5.66 -14.27 2.16
C PHE A 18 5.06 -15.25 1.12
N PRO A 19 5.13 -16.59 1.29
CA PRO A 19 4.50 -17.51 0.34
C PRO A 19 2.97 -17.37 0.26
N LEU A 20 2.32 -16.81 1.26
CA LEU A 20 0.87 -16.59 1.24
C LEU A 20 0.46 -15.52 0.23
N TYR A 21 1.39 -14.61 -0.12
CA TYR A 21 1.17 -13.55 -1.12
C TYR A 21 1.09 -14.05 -2.56
N ASP A 22 1.46 -15.30 -2.84
CA ASP A 22 1.28 -15.94 -4.16
C ASP A 22 -0.20 -16.06 -4.55
N ARG A 23 -1.11 -15.90 -3.58
CA ARG A 23 -2.56 -15.89 -3.78
C ARG A 23 -3.11 -14.52 -4.16
N ASN A 24 -2.34 -13.46 -3.92
CA ASN A 24 -2.76 -12.09 -4.23
C ASN A 24 -2.57 -11.79 -5.72
N GLU A 25 -3.32 -10.80 -6.21
CA GLU A 25 -3.08 -10.26 -7.55
C GLU A 25 -1.67 -9.66 -7.64
N PHE A 26 -1.09 -9.64 -8.83
CA PHE A 26 0.28 -9.15 -9.09
C PHE A 26 0.58 -7.79 -8.43
N ALA A 27 -0.40 -6.88 -8.43
CA ALA A 27 -0.26 -5.54 -7.86
C ALA A 27 -0.10 -5.52 -6.32
N HIS A 28 -0.51 -6.59 -5.63
CA HIS A 28 -0.43 -6.78 -4.18
C HIS A 28 0.35 -8.06 -3.83
N GLY A 29 1.21 -8.50 -4.74
CA GLY A 29 2.09 -9.66 -4.56
C GLY A 29 3.37 -9.32 -3.79
N ILE A 30 4.25 -10.31 -3.64
CA ILE A 30 5.46 -10.24 -2.81
C ILE A 30 6.40 -9.07 -3.16
N ASN A 31 6.47 -8.65 -4.42
CA ASN A 31 7.33 -7.52 -4.82
C ASN A 31 6.83 -6.20 -4.24
N HIS A 32 5.50 -5.97 -4.23
CA HIS A 32 4.90 -4.83 -3.56
C HIS A 32 5.22 -4.84 -2.06
N ILE A 33 5.02 -5.97 -1.39
CA ILE A 33 5.27 -6.10 0.05
C ILE A 33 6.73 -5.79 0.41
N LYS A 34 7.68 -6.33 -0.34
CA LYS A 34 9.11 -6.04 -0.14
C LYS A 34 9.42 -4.55 -0.32
N THR A 35 8.76 -3.89 -1.27
CA THR A 35 8.92 -2.45 -1.48
C THR A 35 8.32 -1.66 -0.31
N VAL A 36 7.13 -2.02 0.17
CA VAL A 36 6.50 -1.38 1.34
C VAL A 36 7.35 -1.58 2.59
N ILE A 37 7.90 -2.79 2.82
CA ILE A 37 8.81 -3.05 3.95
C ILE A 37 10.03 -2.11 3.90
N ARG A 38 10.72 -2.05 2.76
CA ARG A 38 11.90 -1.17 2.59
C ARG A 38 11.55 0.28 2.88
N ARG A 39 10.48 0.80 2.25
CA ARG A 39 10.03 2.19 2.46
C ARG A 39 9.58 2.46 3.88
N SER A 40 8.91 1.51 4.53
CA SER A 40 8.50 1.64 5.93
C SER A 40 9.70 1.76 6.87
N LEU A 41 10.76 0.97 6.65
CA LEU A 41 11.98 1.04 7.44
C LEU A 41 12.77 2.34 7.19
N GLU A 42 12.83 2.82 5.95
CA GLU A 42 13.44 4.10 5.59
C GLU A 42 12.73 5.27 6.30
N LEU A 43 11.39 5.32 6.24
CA LEU A 43 10.59 6.33 6.93
C LEU A 43 10.73 6.22 8.46
N ALA A 44 10.80 4.99 8.98
CA ALA A 44 10.92 4.73 10.41
C ALA A 44 12.23 5.22 11.03
N ASP A 45 13.29 5.39 10.23
CA ASP A 45 14.61 5.79 10.74
C ASP A 45 14.59 7.17 11.43
N GLY A 46 13.71 8.07 10.99
CA GLY A 46 13.49 9.38 11.60
C GLY A 46 12.72 9.37 12.93
N TYR A 47 12.22 8.21 13.41
CA TYR A 47 11.34 8.11 14.56
C TYR A 47 11.88 7.15 15.62
N ASP A 48 11.49 7.37 16.88
CA ASP A 48 11.79 6.44 17.99
C ASP A 48 10.76 5.31 18.02
N VAL A 49 10.92 4.33 17.12
CA VAL A 49 10.04 3.18 16.92
C VAL A 49 10.84 1.87 16.90
N ASP A 50 10.16 0.75 17.17
CA ASP A 50 10.73 -0.60 17.05
C ASP A 50 10.62 -1.09 15.61
N PHE A 51 11.75 -1.31 14.95
CA PHE A 51 11.80 -1.79 13.56
C PHE A 51 11.17 -3.16 13.37
N ASN A 52 11.16 -4.01 14.39
CA ASN A 52 10.48 -5.31 14.30
C ASN A 52 8.97 -5.16 14.19
N ILE A 53 8.40 -4.18 14.88
CA ILE A 53 6.97 -3.84 14.75
C ILE A 53 6.70 -3.28 13.35
N VAL A 54 7.49 -2.29 12.88
CA VAL A 54 7.36 -1.71 11.54
C VAL A 54 7.41 -2.80 10.46
N TYR A 55 8.44 -3.65 10.52
CA TYR A 55 8.63 -4.77 9.59
C TYR A 55 7.43 -5.71 9.58
N THR A 56 6.92 -6.06 10.76
CA THR A 56 5.79 -6.99 10.89
C THR A 56 4.50 -6.39 10.36
N VAL A 57 4.19 -5.13 10.69
CA VAL A 57 3.01 -4.43 10.12
C VAL A 57 3.08 -4.42 8.59
N ALA A 58 4.22 -4.01 8.03
CA ALA A 58 4.42 -3.97 6.59
C ALA A 58 4.36 -5.37 5.93
N ALA A 59 4.81 -6.42 6.63
CA ALA A 59 4.77 -7.79 6.12
C ALA A 59 3.36 -8.41 6.12
N TYR A 60 2.44 -7.93 6.97
CA TYR A 60 1.10 -8.50 7.09
C TYR A 60 0.00 -7.63 6.49
N HIS A 61 0.25 -6.36 6.14
CA HIS A 61 -0.81 -5.38 5.86
C HIS A 61 -1.81 -5.82 4.78
N ASP A 62 -1.36 -6.44 3.71
CA ASP A 62 -2.17 -6.86 2.56
C ASP A 62 -2.44 -8.37 2.49
N LEU A 63 -2.13 -9.12 3.56
CA LEU A 63 -2.21 -10.57 3.55
C LEU A 63 -3.64 -11.09 3.26
N GLY A 64 -4.66 -10.37 3.69
CA GLY A 64 -6.07 -10.71 3.48
C GLY A 64 -6.64 -10.33 2.12
N HIS A 65 -5.86 -9.68 1.23
CA HIS A 65 -6.35 -9.11 -0.02
C HIS A 65 -6.97 -10.16 -0.97
N PHE A 66 -6.45 -11.39 -1.00
CA PHE A 66 -6.99 -12.49 -1.82
C PHE A 66 -8.33 -13.03 -1.30
N ILE A 67 -8.68 -12.77 -0.03
CA ILE A 67 -9.93 -13.25 0.60
C ILE A 67 -11.05 -12.25 0.32
N ASP A 68 -10.85 -10.99 0.68
CA ASP A 68 -11.81 -9.91 0.40
C ASP A 68 -11.07 -8.56 0.28
N ARG A 69 -10.96 -8.08 -0.94
CA ARG A 69 -10.32 -6.80 -1.25
C ARG A 69 -10.94 -5.60 -0.51
N LYS A 70 -12.25 -5.63 -0.24
CA LYS A 70 -12.93 -4.50 0.40
C LYS A 70 -12.66 -4.41 1.90
N ARG A 71 -12.26 -5.53 2.51
CA ARG A 71 -12.02 -5.68 3.95
C ARG A 71 -10.66 -6.27 4.26
N HIS A 72 -9.71 -6.20 3.30
CA HIS A 72 -8.41 -6.86 3.45
C HIS A 72 -7.65 -6.40 4.69
N GLU A 73 -7.75 -5.14 5.09
CA GLU A 73 -7.12 -4.57 6.28
C GLU A 73 -7.57 -5.27 7.56
N ILE A 74 -8.86 -5.53 7.69
CA ILE A 74 -9.43 -6.26 8.85
C ILE A 74 -9.01 -7.72 8.82
N ILE A 75 -9.12 -8.36 7.64
CA ILE A 75 -8.77 -9.78 7.48
C ILE A 75 -7.27 -10.00 7.72
N SER A 76 -6.42 -9.12 7.22
CA SER A 76 -4.97 -9.15 7.47
C SER A 76 -4.65 -9.07 8.97
N ALA A 77 -5.32 -8.16 9.68
CA ALA A 77 -5.17 -8.02 11.12
C ALA A 77 -5.66 -9.25 11.88
N GLU A 78 -6.77 -9.87 11.46
CA GLU A 78 -7.25 -11.14 12.02
C GLU A 78 -6.26 -12.29 11.76
N MET A 79 -5.70 -12.38 10.55
CA MET A 79 -4.69 -13.38 10.21
C MET A 79 -3.44 -13.22 11.08
N PHE A 80 -2.97 -11.98 11.28
CA PHE A 80 -1.87 -11.68 12.21
C PHE A 80 -2.19 -12.13 13.63
N MET A 81 -3.36 -11.80 14.16
CA MET A 81 -3.76 -12.16 15.53
C MET A 81 -3.92 -13.66 15.74
N LYS A 82 -4.27 -14.42 14.70
CA LYS A 82 -4.36 -15.89 14.71
C LYS A 82 -3.01 -16.59 14.60
N ASP A 83 -1.95 -15.87 14.25
CA ASP A 83 -0.61 -16.44 14.16
C ASP A 83 0.02 -16.57 15.56
N GLU A 84 -0.14 -17.75 16.15
CA GLU A 84 0.38 -18.05 17.49
C GLU A 84 1.92 -17.98 17.59
N ASN A 85 2.64 -18.12 16.47
CA ASN A 85 4.10 -18.05 16.48
C ASN A 85 4.61 -16.64 16.77
N ILE A 86 3.85 -15.61 16.40
CA ILE A 86 4.20 -14.21 16.61
C ILE A 86 4.37 -13.85 18.10
N LYS A 87 3.71 -14.57 18.99
CA LYS A 87 3.84 -14.43 20.45
C LYS A 87 5.27 -14.63 20.98
N ARG A 88 6.16 -15.22 20.16
CA ARG A 88 7.58 -15.38 20.53
C ARG A 88 8.35 -14.07 20.51
N TRP A 89 7.87 -13.09 19.75
CA TRP A 89 8.57 -11.81 19.53
C TRP A 89 7.82 -10.62 20.10
N PHE A 90 6.49 -10.72 20.27
CA PHE A 90 5.67 -9.60 20.68
C PHE A 90 4.74 -9.98 21.84
N ALA A 91 4.78 -9.17 22.91
CA ALA A 91 3.81 -9.21 23.99
C ALA A 91 2.41 -8.81 23.47
N ASP A 92 1.37 -9.10 24.25
CA ASP A 92 -0.01 -8.86 23.81
C ASP A 92 -0.29 -7.38 23.53
N GLU A 93 0.30 -6.46 24.28
CA GLU A 93 0.17 -5.02 24.05
C GLU A 93 0.79 -4.60 22.71
N GLN A 94 1.97 -5.16 22.38
CA GLN A 94 2.61 -4.89 21.08
C GLN A 94 1.82 -5.50 19.93
N ARG A 95 1.22 -6.68 20.15
CA ARG A 95 0.35 -7.33 19.14
C ARG A 95 -0.90 -6.50 18.87
N MET A 96 -1.47 -5.86 19.88
CA MET A 96 -2.59 -4.94 19.66
C MET A 96 -2.18 -3.71 18.85
N VAL A 97 -1.01 -3.13 19.12
CA VAL A 97 -0.45 -2.02 18.33
C VAL A 97 -0.23 -2.43 16.87
N ILE A 98 0.32 -3.62 16.63
CA ILE A 98 0.52 -4.16 15.27
C ILE A 98 -0.82 -4.37 14.56
N LYS A 99 -1.79 -4.99 15.25
CA LYS A 99 -3.15 -5.18 14.74
C LYS A 99 -3.78 -3.87 14.29
N GLU A 100 -3.78 -2.86 15.16
CA GLU A 100 -4.32 -1.54 14.86
C GLU A 100 -3.61 -0.87 13.67
N ALA A 101 -2.29 -0.99 13.60
CA ALA A 101 -1.52 -0.45 12.49
C ALA A 101 -1.84 -1.15 11.14
N ILE A 102 -2.09 -2.46 11.16
CA ILE A 102 -2.55 -3.21 9.98
C ILE A 102 -3.95 -2.74 9.56
N GLU A 103 -4.89 -2.57 10.49
CA GLU A 103 -6.24 -2.08 10.18
C GLU A 103 -6.24 -0.68 9.58
N ASP A 104 -5.31 0.18 9.99
CA ASP A 104 -5.27 1.60 9.65
C ASP A 104 -4.49 1.90 8.34
N HIS A 105 -3.85 0.90 7.70
CA HIS A 105 -2.98 1.18 6.55
C HIS A 105 -3.74 1.65 5.30
N ARG A 106 -5.00 1.25 5.14
CA ARG A 106 -5.76 1.45 3.91
C ARG A 106 -5.94 2.93 3.54
N ALA A 107 -5.76 3.28 2.25
CA ALA A 107 -5.91 4.66 1.76
C ALA A 107 -7.30 5.25 1.98
N SER A 108 -8.35 4.42 1.92
CA SER A 108 -9.74 4.82 2.16
C SER A 108 -10.18 4.74 3.63
N CYS A 109 -9.22 4.59 4.57
CA CYS A 109 -9.51 4.70 6.00
C CYS A 109 -10.08 6.09 6.30
N ASN A 110 -11.17 6.14 7.05
CA ASN A 110 -11.90 7.38 7.35
C ASN A 110 -11.36 8.14 8.58
N HIS A 111 -10.28 7.66 9.18
CA HIS A 111 -9.63 8.29 10.33
C HIS A 111 -8.10 8.30 10.14
N VAL A 112 -7.44 9.15 10.91
CA VAL A 112 -5.97 9.17 10.98
C VAL A 112 -5.50 7.89 11.66
N PRO A 113 -4.45 7.20 11.13
CA PRO A 113 -3.92 6.00 11.78
C PRO A 113 -3.63 6.23 13.27
N ARG A 114 -4.14 5.32 14.11
CA ARG A 114 -4.10 5.41 15.58
C ARG A 114 -2.68 5.41 16.14
N THR A 115 -1.76 4.75 15.46
CA THR A 115 -0.38 4.58 15.92
C THR A 115 0.62 5.18 14.94
N ILE A 116 1.83 5.50 15.43
CA ILE A 116 2.95 5.89 14.56
C ILE A 116 3.30 4.79 13.55
N TYR A 117 3.17 3.52 13.93
CA TYR A 117 3.40 2.37 13.05
C TYR A 117 2.40 2.32 11.88
N GLY A 118 1.12 2.58 12.17
CA GLY A 118 0.08 2.71 11.15
C GLY A 118 0.36 3.89 10.20
N LYS A 119 0.82 5.04 10.73
CA LYS A 119 1.20 6.20 9.91
C LYS A 119 2.38 5.87 8.99
N ILE A 120 3.42 5.21 9.51
CA ILE A 120 4.60 4.81 8.73
C ILE A 120 4.20 3.89 7.58
N VAL A 121 3.53 2.77 7.87
CA VAL A 121 3.21 1.77 6.84
C VAL A 121 2.17 2.29 5.86
N SER A 122 1.16 3.02 6.33
CA SER A 122 0.16 3.68 5.48
C SER A 122 0.79 4.72 4.53
N THR A 123 1.79 5.49 5.00
CA THR A 123 2.55 6.40 4.15
C THR A 123 3.39 5.61 3.14
N ALA A 124 4.16 4.63 3.58
CA ALA A 124 5.01 3.79 2.73
C ALA A 124 4.24 3.09 1.61
N ASP A 125 3.04 2.56 1.90
CA ASP A 125 2.18 1.91 0.90
C ASP A 125 1.70 2.88 -0.20
N ARG A 126 1.52 4.16 0.14
CA ARG A 126 1.05 5.19 -0.79
C ARG A 126 2.15 5.85 -1.60
N THR A 127 3.38 5.88 -1.12
CA THR A 127 4.49 6.65 -1.70
C THR A 127 5.12 6.02 -2.94
N ILE A 128 4.70 4.83 -3.32
CA ILE A 128 5.14 4.19 -4.56
C ILE A 128 4.30 4.75 -5.71
N VAL A 129 4.52 6.01 -6.04
CA VAL A 129 3.82 6.68 -7.15
C VAL A 129 4.74 6.72 -8.37
N ASP A 130 4.66 5.67 -9.18
CA ASP A 130 5.09 5.71 -10.57
C ASP A 130 3.87 5.95 -11.46
N MET A 131 3.90 6.99 -12.27
CA MET A 131 2.74 7.45 -13.05
C MET A 131 2.26 6.38 -14.03
N ASP A 132 3.18 5.77 -14.79
CA ASP A 132 2.82 4.79 -15.81
C ASP A 132 2.34 3.48 -15.19
N ASN A 133 2.96 3.01 -14.12
CA ASN A 133 2.47 1.86 -13.37
C ASN A 133 1.11 2.15 -12.72
N THR A 134 0.88 3.36 -12.25
CA THR A 134 -0.41 3.78 -11.67
C THR A 134 -1.52 3.76 -12.74
N ILE A 135 -1.23 4.24 -13.94
CA ILE A 135 -2.12 4.15 -15.12
C ILE A 135 -2.41 2.68 -15.44
N LYS A 136 -1.36 1.85 -15.62
CA LYS A 136 -1.49 0.42 -15.94
C LYS A 136 -2.37 -0.32 -14.91
N ARG A 137 -2.12 -0.10 -13.62
CA ARG A 137 -2.92 -0.69 -12.53
C ARG A 137 -4.38 -0.24 -12.55
N SER A 138 -4.63 1.06 -12.73
CA SER A 138 -5.99 1.59 -12.81
C SER A 138 -6.74 1.04 -14.03
N TYR A 139 -6.11 1.01 -15.20
CA TYR A 139 -6.71 0.47 -16.41
C TYR A 139 -7.02 -1.03 -16.29
N THR A 140 -6.05 -1.84 -15.86
CA THR A 140 -6.24 -3.28 -15.66
C THR A 140 -7.37 -3.58 -14.68
N TYR A 141 -7.46 -2.81 -13.60
CA TYR A 141 -8.59 -2.90 -12.68
C TYR A 141 -9.92 -2.58 -13.36
N GLY A 142 -9.95 -1.53 -14.19
CA GLY A 142 -11.15 -1.13 -14.94
C GLY A 142 -11.63 -2.22 -15.87
N LYS A 143 -10.74 -2.79 -16.67
CA LYS A 143 -11.07 -3.89 -17.61
C LYS A 143 -11.67 -5.09 -16.90
N LYS A 144 -11.21 -5.40 -15.68
CA LYS A 144 -11.70 -6.55 -14.90
C LYS A 144 -13.05 -6.27 -14.22
N ASN A 145 -13.28 -5.06 -13.74
CA ASN A 145 -14.40 -4.77 -12.83
C ASN A 145 -15.53 -3.94 -13.45
N TYR A 146 -15.27 -3.27 -14.59
CA TYR A 146 -16.22 -2.47 -15.32
C TYR A 146 -16.42 -3.05 -16.73
N ILE A 147 -16.95 -4.27 -16.77
CA ILE A 147 -17.22 -5.01 -18.00
C ILE A 147 -18.32 -4.28 -18.77
N GLY A 148 -18.05 -3.92 -20.02
CA GLY A 148 -19.01 -3.23 -20.89
C GLY A 148 -18.67 -1.78 -21.20
N LEU A 149 -17.70 -1.17 -20.50
CA LEU A 149 -17.18 0.12 -20.93
C LEU A 149 -16.35 -0.03 -22.23
N SER A 150 -16.56 0.93 -23.16
CA SER A 150 -15.68 1.08 -24.30
C SER A 150 -14.25 1.40 -23.87
N GLU A 151 -13.31 1.38 -24.80
CA GLU A 151 -11.92 1.68 -24.50
C GLU A 151 -11.75 3.15 -24.10
N GLU A 152 -12.42 4.05 -24.78
CA GLU A 152 -12.45 5.47 -24.46
C GLU A 152 -13.02 5.72 -23.05
N GLU A 153 -14.13 5.07 -22.69
CA GLU A 153 -14.69 5.17 -21.35
C GLU A 153 -13.74 4.61 -20.27
N GLN A 154 -12.94 3.58 -20.58
CA GLN A 154 -11.90 3.09 -19.67
C GLN A 154 -10.78 4.12 -19.48
N PHE A 155 -10.36 4.84 -20.52
CA PHE A 155 -9.34 5.89 -20.42
C PHE A 155 -9.85 7.06 -19.57
N GLU A 156 -11.09 7.49 -19.78
CA GLU A 156 -11.74 8.52 -18.97
C GLU A 156 -11.81 8.10 -17.51
N ARG A 157 -12.24 6.89 -17.24
CA ARG A 157 -12.30 6.35 -15.89
C ARG A 157 -10.92 6.34 -15.21
N VAL A 158 -9.84 6.05 -15.96
CA VAL A 158 -8.47 6.11 -15.42
C VAL A 158 -8.16 7.54 -14.98
N TYR A 159 -8.43 8.53 -15.84
CA TYR A 159 -8.21 9.94 -15.53
C TYR A 159 -9.00 10.35 -14.28
N GLU A 160 -10.31 10.15 -14.28
CA GLU A 160 -11.19 10.51 -13.15
C GLU A 160 -10.74 9.87 -11.84
N HIS A 161 -10.39 8.58 -11.88
CA HIS A 161 -9.88 7.88 -10.70
C HIS A 161 -8.57 8.49 -10.18
N LEU A 162 -7.65 8.90 -11.04
CA LEU A 162 -6.39 9.51 -10.61
C LEU A 162 -6.59 10.94 -10.10
N VAL A 163 -7.53 11.71 -10.65
CA VAL A 163 -7.95 13.01 -10.09
C VAL A 163 -8.56 12.80 -8.70
N GLU A 164 -9.49 11.84 -8.54
CA GLU A 164 -10.11 11.53 -7.24
C GLU A 164 -9.09 11.10 -6.20
N LYS A 165 -8.09 10.33 -6.61
CA LYS A 165 -7.09 9.76 -5.69
C LYS A 165 -5.96 10.73 -5.35
N TYR A 166 -5.39 11.43 -6.34
CA TYR A 166 -4.17 12.22 -6.19
C TYR A 166 -4.34 13.71 -6.47
N GLY A 167 -5.49 14.17 -7.00
CA GLY A 167 -5.78 15.56 -7.23
C GLY A 167 -5.62 16.41 -5.96
N GLU A 168 -5.87 17.71 -6.05
CA GLU A 168 -5.66 18.65 -4.94
C GLU A 168 -6.41 18.24 -3.67
N ASN A 169 -7.65 17.74 -3.82
CA ASN A 169 -8.48 17.22 -2.73
C ASN A 169 -8.52 15.69 -2.69
N GLY A 170 -7.51 15.03 -3.25
CA GLY A 170 -7.47 13.58 -3.36
C GLY A 170 -7.41 12.85 -2.02
N TYR A 171 -7.96 11.62 -2.00
CA TYR A 171 -8.02 10.82 -0.76
C TYR A 171 -6.70 10.12 -0.41
N ALA A 172 -5.70 10.08 -1.32
CA ALA A 172 -4.38 9.50 -1.05
C ALA A 172 -3.56 10.42 -0.16
N LYS A 173 -3.89 10.45 1.13
CA LYS A 173 -3.19 11.25 2.13
C LYS A 173 -2.03 10.48 2.73
N VAL A 174 -0.86 11.11 2.85
CA VAL A 174 0.25 10.62 3.67
C VAL A 174 0.21 11.29 5.04
N TYR A 175 0.77 10.60 6.03
CA TYR A 175 0.70 11.04 7.43
C TYR A 175 2.07 11.43 7.99
N LEU A 176 3.11 11.26 7.19
CA LEU A 176 4.48 11.64 7.49
C LEU A 176 5.06 12.41 6.30
N GLU A 177 6.01 13.29 6.56
CA GLU A 177 6.74 13.97 5.49
C GLU A 177 7.50 12.96 4.63
N ASP A 178 7.29 13.00 3.33
CA ASP A 178 7.96 12.14 2.36
C ASP A 178 8.22 12.94 1.07
N LYS A 179 9.43 13.43 0.91
CA LYS A 179 9.83 14.25 -0.24
C LYS A 179 9.66 13.52 -1.58
N GLU A 180 9.94 12.21 -1.62
CA GLU A 180 9.77 11.44 -2.86
C GLU A 180 8.31 11.36 -3.27
N PHE A 181 7.41 11.17 -2.30
CA PHE A 181 5.96 11.20 -2.55
C PHE A 181 5.52 12.58 -3.03
N ASP A 182 5.91 13.64 -2.34
CA ASP A 182 5.51 15.01 -2.68
C ASP A 182 5.95 15.38 -4.09
N GLU A 183 7.19 15.03 -4.49
CA GLU A 183 7.69 15.25 -5.84
C GLU A 183 6.92 14.41 -6.88
N ALA A 184 6.66 13.13 -6.61
CA ALA A 184 5.96 12.24 -7.53
C ALA A 184 4.50 12.67 -7.70
N VAL A 185 3.80 13.02 -6.61
CA VAL A 185 2.42 13.51 -6.65
C VAL A 185 2.34 14.89 -7.33
N SER A 186 3.31 15.78 -7.09
CA SER A 186 3.35 17.08 -7.77
C SER A 186 3.44 16.91 -9.29
N LYS A 187 4.34 16.03 -9.78
CA LYS A 187 4.44 15.72 -11.22
C LYS A 187 3.14 15.10 -11.77
N LEU A 188 2.50 14.23 -11.01
CA LEU A 188 1.23 13.62 -11.41
C LEU A 188 0.12 14.68 -11.47
N ARG A 189 0.00 15.57 -10.48
CA ARG A 189 -0.98 16.66 -10.46
C ARG A 189 -0.80 17.59 -11.65
N GLN A 190 0.43 17.99 -11.93
CA GLN A 190 0.75 18.81 -13.10
C GLN A 190 0.33 18.11 -14.40
N ALA A 191 0.55 16.81 -14.53
CA ALA A 191 0.10 16.06 -15.71
C ALA A 191 -1.44 16.00 -15.81
N LEU A 192 -2.15 15.93 -14.67
CA LEU A 192 -3.61 15.89 -14.64
C LEU A 192 -4.28 17.24 -14.96
N GLU A 193 -3.56 18.36 -14.93
CA GLU A 193 -4.10 19.68 -15.31
C GLU A 193 -4.54 19.74 -16.78
N ASN A 194 -3.84 19.00 -17.66
CA ASN A 194 -4.20 18.90 -19.07
C ASN A 194 -4.85 17.52 -19.33
N ARG A 195 -6.17 17.48 -19.26
CA ARG A 195 -6.95 16.24 -19.42
C ARG A 195 -6.69 15.54 -20.76
N GLU A 196 -6.66 16.29 -21.86
CA GLU A 196 -6.48 15.72 -23.20
C GLU A 196 -5.11 15.06 -23.35
N GLU A 197 -4.06 15.76 -22.94
CA GLU A 197 -2.69 15.25 -22.96
C GLU A 197 -2.52 14.02 -22.04
N PHE A 198 -3.18 14.05 -20.88
CA PHE A 198 -3.14 12.92 -19.95
C PHE A 198 -3.82 11.68 -20.54
N ILE A 199 -4.97 11.83 -21.20
CA ILE A 199 -5.66 10.71 -21.88
C ILE A 199 -4.80 10.14 -23.01
N GLU A 200 -4.11 10.98 -23.79
CA GLU A 200 -3.16 10.51 -24.80
C GLU A 200 -1.97 9.74 -24.15
N ARG A 201 -1.53 10.14 -22.97
CA ARG A 201 -0.55 9.36 -22.18
C ARG A 201 -1.14 8.02 -21.75
N VAL A 202 -2.38 7.99 -21.26
CA VAL A 202 -3.06 6.73 -20.89
C VAL A 202 -3.09 5.77 -22.07
N LYS A 203 -3.48 6.23 -23.27
CA LYS A 203 -3.49 5.41 -24.49
C LYS A 203 -2.11 4.83 -24.81
N ARG A 204 -1.05 5.65 -24.75
CA ARG A 204 0.32 5.18 -25.01
C ARG A 204 0.75 4.09 -24.02
N VAL A 205 0.54 4.36 -22.73
CA VAL A 205 0.95 3.45 -21.65
C VAL A 205 0.19 2.13 -21.69
N VAL A 206 -1.08 2.17 -22.08
CA VAL A 206 -1.94 0.97 -22.21
C VAL A 206 -1.57 0.13 -23.43
N ASN A 207 -1.17 0.78 -24.55
CA ASN A 207 -0.72 0.08 -25.76
C ASN A 207 0.60 -0.70 -25.56
N GLU A 208 1.30 -0.48 -24.45
CA GLU A 208 2.51 -1.23 -24.05
C GLU A 208 2.21 -2.43 -23.12
N LEU A 209 0.93 -2.71 -22.81
CA LEU A 209 0.50 -3.85 -21.99
C LEU A 209 0.31 -5.10 -22.85
#